data_bb77088998c26419f49616cece920894
#
_entry.id   bb77088998c26419f49616cece920894
#
_cell.length_a   1.000
_cell.length_b   1.000
_cell.length_c   1.000
_cell.angle_alpha   90.00
_cell.angle_beta   90.00
_cell.angle_gamma   90.00
#
_symmetry.space_group_name_H-M   'P 1'
#
loop_
_entity.id
_entity.type
_entity.pdbx_description
1 polymer ?
#
loop_
_entity_poly.entity_id
_entity_poly.type
_entity_poly.pdbx_seq_one_letter_code
_entity_poly.pdbx_strand_id
1 'polypeptide(L)'
;MKERITKSKGNVFLDLGFSREESTVLAMRAELMARLRKLIADRGWTQQEAAKRLGITQSRVSDLVRGKWDKFSLDMLITLAARVGQRPSLVLQAA
;
A
#
# COMPACT_ATOMS: atom_id res chain seq x y z
N MET A 1 -13.26 -5.90 20.33
CA MET A 1 -13.17 -5.50 20.11
C MET A 1 -13.09 -5.37 19.58
N LYS A 2 -13.01 -5.51 19.44
CA LYS A 2 -12.90 -5.25 19.00
C LYS A 2 -12.98 -4.79 18.31
N GLU A 3 -13.22 -4.77 18.08
CA GLU A 3 -13.25 -4.13 17.59
C GLU A 3 -13.00 -3.47 17.18
N ARG A 4 -13.01 -3.18 17.22
CA ARG A 4 -12.73 -2.39 16.93
C ARG A 4 -11.98 -1.97 16.26
N ILE A 5 -11.85 -2.07 16.09
CA ILE A 5 -10.76 -1.76 15.61
C ILE A 5 -10.56 -1.83 14.28
N THR A 6 -10.87 -2.63 13.69
CA THR A 6 -10.68 -2.79 12.46
C THR A 6 -11.13 -1.91 11.60
N LYS A 7 -12.11 -1.62 11.63
CA LYS A 7 -12.65 -0.72 10.91
C LYS A 7 -11.90 0.40 10.83
N SER A 8 -11.09 0.55 11.59
CA SER A 8 -10.42 1.75 11.70
C SER A 8 -9.45 2.06 10.65
N LYS A 9 -9.18 1.20 9.71
CA LYS A 9 -8.26 1.56 8.70
C LYS A 9 -8.55 2.83 8.02
N GLY A 10 -9.72 3.03 7.54
CA GLY A 10 -10.08 4.26 6.88
C GLY A 10 -10.17 5.41 7.85
N ASN A 11 -10.46 5.10 9.07
CA ASN A 11 -10.67 6.13 10.09
C ASN A 11 -9.40 6.81 10.55
N VAL A 12 -8.26 6.15 10.40
CA VAL A 12 -6.99 6.76 10.79
C VAL A 12 -6.78 8.06 10.04
N PHE A 13 -7.04 8.07 8.75
CA PHE A 13 -6.83 9.28 7.96
C PHE A 13 -7.89 10.34 8.24
N LEU A 14 -9.12 9.93 8.52
CA LEU A 14 -10.15 10.85 8.95
C LEU A 14 -9.75 11.52 10.26
N ASP A 15 -9.22 10.76 11.18
CA ASP A 15 -8.78 11.28 12.47
C ASP A 15 -7.63 12.27 12.32
N LEU A 16 -6.86 12.14 11.25
CA LEU A 16 -5.78 13.07 10.97
C LEU A 16 -6.25 14.33 10.24
N GLY A 17 -7.52 14.43 9.95
CA GLY A 17 -8.08 15.63 9.36
C GLY A 17 -8.29 15.60 7.86
N PHE A 18 -8.08 14.46 7.22
CA PHE A 18 -8.35 14.35 5.79
C PHE A 18 -9.83 14.22 5.52
N SER A 19 -10.28 14.68 4.36
CA SER A 19 -11.66 14.53 3.95
C SER A 19 -12.00 13.06 3.76
N ARG A 20 -13.30 12.77 3.64
CA ARG A 20 -13.75 11.40 3.43
C ARG A 20 -13.16 10.84 2.13
N GLU A 21 -13.21 11.63 1.06
CA GLU A 21 -12.67 11.20 -0.22
C GLU A 21 -11.17 10.93 -0.14
N GLU A 22 -10.44 11.86 0.46
CA GLU A 22 -9.00 11.69 0.61
C GLU A 22 -8.68 10.49 1.48
N SER A 23 -9.43 10.32 2.57
CA SER A 23 -9.21 9.20 3.48
C SER A 23 -9.41 7.87 2.78
N THR A 24 -10.39 7.80 1.88
CA THR A 24 -10.64 6.58 1.13
C THR A 24 -9.44 6.23 0.24
N VAL A 25 -8.94 7.22 -0.49
CA VAL A 25 -7.79 7.00 -1.37
C VAL A 25 -6.56 6.61 -0.56
N LEU A 26 -6.32 7.31 0.55
CA LEU A 26 -5.15 7.04 1.37
C LEU A 26 -5.22 5.66 2.02
N ALA A 27 -6.42 5.23 2.43
CA ALA A 27 -6.58 3.91 3.01
C ALA A 27 -6.29 2.82 1.99
N MET A 28 -6.74 3.00 0.75
CA MET A 28 -6.46 2.04 -0.31
C MET A 28 -4.97 2.01 -0.65
N ARG A 29 -4.34 3.18 -0.66
CA ARG A 29 -2.90 3.28 -0.89
C ARG A 29 -2.13 2.53 0.19
N ALA A 30 -2.51 2.74 1.44
CA ALA A 30 -1.84 2.11 2.58
C ALA A 30 -2.02 0.59 2.54
N GLU A 31 -3.22 0.15 2.17
CA GLU A 31 -3.50 -1.28 2.10
C GLU A 31 -2.67 -1.95 1.01
N LEU A 32 -2.59 -1.34 -0.16
CA LEU A 32 -1.82 -1.91 -1.26
C LEU A 32 -0.34 -1.94 -0.92
N MET A 33 0.16 -0.90 -0.25
CA MET A 33 1.55 -0.89 0.20
C MET A 33 1.81 -2.03 1.17
N ALA A 34 0.89 -2.28 2.10
CA ALA A 34 1.05 -3.35 3.07
C ALA A 34 1.11 -4.70 2.36
N ARG A 35 0.29 -4.89 1.34
CA ARG A 35 0.28 -6.13 0.59
C ARG A 35 1.57 -6.32 -0.21
N LEU A 36 2.10 -5.25 -0.77
CA LEU A 36 3.38 -5.32 -1.48
C LEU A 36 4.53 -5.65 -0.54
N ARG A 37 4.52 -5.04 0.66
CA ARG A 37 5.53 -5.35 1.67
C ARG A 37 5.47 -6.82 2.08
N LYS A 38 4.25 -7.31 2.27
CA LYS A 38 4.07 -8.71 2.64
C LYS A 38 4.58 -9.63 1.54
N LEU A 39 4.30 -9.30 0.29
CA LEU A 39 4.76 -10.09 -0.83
C LEU A 39 6.29 -10.14 -0.89
N ILE A 40 6.94 -9.00 -0.69
CA ILE A 40 8.40 -8.94 -0.67
C ILE A 40 8.94 -9.85 0.43
N ALA A 41 8.35 -9.77 1.62
CA ALA A 41 8.78 -10.59 2.75
C ALA A 41 8.53 -12.07 2.49
N ASP A 42 7.36 -12.41 1.97
CA ASP A 42 7.01 -13.81 1.71
C ASP A 42 7.91 -14.43 0.65
N ARG A 43 8.35 -13.64 -0.33
CA ARG A 43 9.24 -14.12 -1.37
C ARG A 43 10.70 -14.13 -0.92
N GLY A 44 10.99 -13.57 0.24
CA GLY A 44 12.35 -13.51 0.76
C GLY A 44 13.27 -12.62 -0.05
N TRP A 45 12.73 -11.64 -0.77
CA TRP A 45 13.55 -10.76 -1.58
C TRP A 45 14.29 -9.76 -0.71
N THR A 46 15.57 -9.57 -1.01
CA THR A 46 16.31 -8.45 -0.43
C THR A 46 15.78 -7.16 -1.05
N GLN A 47 16.12 -6.03 -0.47
CA GLN A 47 15.71 -4.75 -1.07
C GLN A 47 16.29 -4.59 -2.46
N GLN A 48 17.49 -5.11 -2.68
CA GLN A 48 18.12 -5.05 -3.99
C GLN A 48 17.34 -5.89 -5.01
N GLU A 49 16.93 -7.09 -4.63
CA GLU A 49 16.14 -7.94 -5.52
C GLU A 49 14.77 -7.32 -5.78
N ALA A 50 14.14 -6.81 -4.74
CA ALA A 50 12.84 -6.18 -4.89
C ALA A 50 12.93 -4.98 -5.84
N ALA A 51 13.99 -4.20 -5.75
CA ALA A 51 14.20 -3.06 -6.63
C ALA A 51 14.23 -3.50 -8.09
N LYS A 52 14.93 -4.58 -8.38
CA LYS A 52 15.00 -5.11 -9.73
C LYS A 52 13.65 -5.58 -10.23
N ARG A 53 12.94 -6.33 -9.40
CA ARG A 53 11.67 -6.89 -9.81
C ARG A 53 10.57 -5.85 -9.95
N LEU A 54 10.61 -4.84 -9.08
CA LEU A 54 9.64 -3.77 -9.12
C LEU A 54 10.00 -2.67 -10.13
N GLY A 55 11.25 -2.66 -10.57
CA GLY A 55 11.71 -1.65 -11.54
C GLY A 55 11.85 -0.27 -10.92
N ILE A 56 12.24 -0.20 -9.67
CA ILE A 56 12.45 1.06 -8.96
C ILE A 56 13.81 1.01 -8.26
N THR A 57 14.23 2.14 -7.73
CA THR A 57 15.50 2.20 -7.03
C THR A 57 15.41 1.52 -5.68
N GLN A 58 16.55 1.13 -5.13
CA GLN A 58 16.60 0.52 -3.82
C GLN A 58 16.11 1.50 -2.74
N SER A 59 16.40 2.78 -2.93
CA SER A 59 15.92 3.82 -2.04
C SER A 59 14.39 3.85 -2.00
N ARG A 60 13.75 3.67 -3.15
CA ARG A 60 12.29 3.64 -3.24
C ARG A 60 11.73 2.37 -2.57
N VAL A 61 12.43 1.25 -2.71
CA VAL A 61 12.04 0.03 -2.01
C VAL A 61 12.07 0.27 -0.50
N SER A 62 13.09 0.97 -0.02
CA SER A 62 13.19 1.30 1.39
C SER A 62 11.99 2.12 1.85
N ASP A 63 11.58 3.12 1.05
CA ASP A 63 10.39 3.91 1.36
C ASP A 63 9.13 3.03 1.41
N LEU A 64 9.04 2.09 0.48
CA LEU A 64 7.89 1.20 0.41
C LEU A 64 7.79 0.31 1.65
N VAL A 65 8.89 -0.34 2.03
CA VAL A 65 8.86 -1.25 3.17
C VAL A 65 8.72 -0.51 4.49
N ARG A 66 9.04 0.77 4.52
CA ARG A 66 8.86 1.59 5.71
C ARG A 66 7.48 2.21 5.78
N GLY A 67 6.64 1.94 4.80
CA GLY A 67 5.25 2.41 4.80
C GLY A 67 5.07 3.88 4.54
N LYS A 68 5.96 4.49 3.79
CA LYS A 68 5.87 5.92 3.49
C LYS A 68 4.87 6.17 2.38
N TRP A 69 3.59 6.10 2.74
CA TRP A 69 2.49 6.17 1.78
C TRP A 69 2.46 7.47 0.99
N ASP A 70 3.02 8.55 1.55
CA ASP A 70 3.04 9.84 0.86
C ASP A 70 4.03 9.87 -0.29
N LYS A 71 4.88 8.87 -0.42
CA LYS A 71 5.88 8.80 -1.48
C LYS A 71 5.39 8.04 -2.71
N PHE A 72 4.22 7.43 -2.64
CA PHE A 72 3.69 6.59 -3.71
C PHE A 72 2.26 6.96 -4.00
N SER A 73 1.93 7.14 -5.28
CA SER A 73 0.53 7.31 -5.66
C SER A 73 -0.11 5.94 -5.77
N LEU A 74 -1.44 5.90 -5.76
CA LEU A 74 -2.15 4.65 -5.92
C LEU A 74 -1.82 4.02 -7.29
N ASP A 75 -1.75 4.86 -8.34
CA ASP A 75 -1.40 4.38 -9.66
C ASP A 75 -0.04 3.72 -9.68
N MET A 76 0.93 4.32 -9.01
CA MET A 76 2.27 3.74 -8.95
C MET A 76 2.25 2.41 -8.25
N LEU A 77 1.51 2.30 -7.15
CA LEU A 77 1.43 1.04 -6.40
C LEU A 77 0.78 -0.07 -7.23
N ILE A 78 -0.24 0.28 -8.00
CA ILE A 78 -0.87 -0.69 -8.91
C ILE A 78 0.13 -1.14 -9.96
N THR A 79 0.90 -0.20 -10.50
CA THR A 79 1.93 -0.51 -11.48
C THR A 79 2.97 -1.46 -10.91
N LEU A 80 3.43 -1.19 -9.68
CA LEU A 80 4.41 -2.05 -9.03
C LEU A 80 3.86 -3.46 -8.83
N ALA A 81 2.60 -3.56 -8.41
CA ALA A 81 1.97 -4.87 -8.24
C ALA A 81 1.93 -5.64 -9.56
N ALA A 82 1.58 -4.95 -10.64
CA ALA A 82 1.51 -5.60 -11.95
C ALA A 82 2.89 -6.11 -12.38
N ARG A 83 3.94 -5.38 -12.06
CA ARG A 83 5.30 -5.76 -12.45
C ARG A 83 5.75 -7.06 -11.79
N VAL A 84 5.16 -7.41 -10.65
CA VAL A 84 5.51 -8.65 -9.95
C VAL A 84 4.41 -9.70 -10.07
N GLY A 85 3.58 -9.57 -11.11
CA GLY A 85 2.61 -10.60 -11.44
C GLY A 85 1.33 -10.57 -10.65
N GLN A 86 1.09 -9.49 -9.93
CA GLN A 86 -0.14 -9.35 -9.15
C GLN A 86 -1.11 -8.47 -9.91
N ARG A 87 -2.40 -8.71 -9.72
CA ARG A 87 -3.42 -7.89 -10.35
C ARG A 87 -4.41 -7.43 -9.30
N PRO A 88 -4.28 -6.22 -8.82
CA PRO A 88 -5.23 -5.69 -7.86
C PRO A 88 -6.62 -5.63 -8.48
N SER A 89 -7.62 -5.96 -7.71
CA SER A 89 -8.99 -5.82 -8.14
C SER A 89 -9.71 -4.91 -7.15
N LEU A 90 -10.77 -4.31 -7.62
CA LEU A 90 -11.46 -3.30 -6.83
C LEU A 90 -12.94 -3.66 -6.74
N VAL A 91 -13.45 -3.65 -5.53
CA VAL A 91 -14.86 -3.93 -5.27
C VAL A 91 -15.46 -2.73 -4.56
N LEU A 92 -16.56 -2.22 -5.10
CA LEU A 92 -17.25 -1.13 -4.45
C LEU A 92 -18.15 -1.67 -3.35
N GLN A 93 -18.01 -1.10 -2.20
CA GLN A 93 -18.81 -1.47 -1.04
C GLN A 93 -19.51 -0.24 -0.51
N ALA A 94 -20.67 -0.45 0.12
CA ALA A 94 -21.34 0.66 0.78
C ALA A 94 -20.46 1.15 1.92
N ALA A 95 -20.37 2.46 2.06
CA ALA A 95 -19.53 3.07 3.06
C ALA A 95 -20.11 2.93 4.46
#